data_e80970d38486659734c62097d3a997cc
#
_entry.id   e80970d38486659734c62097d3a997cc
#
_cell.length_a   1.000
_cell.length_b   1.000
_cell.length_c   1.000
_cell.angle_alpha   90.00
_cell.angle_beta   90.00
_cell.angle_gamma   90.00
#
_symmetry.space_group_name_H-M   'P 1'
#
loop_
_entity.id
_entity.type
_entity.pdbx_description
1 polymer ?
#
loop_
_entity_poly.entity_id
_entity_poly.type
_entity_poly.pdbx_seq_one_letter_code
_entity_poly.pdbx_strand_id
1 'polypeptide(L)'
;MSTPVIGIDLGTTNSCVATLEGGQPVVIPNSEGARTTPSVVAFGKDGERHIGITAKRQAVTNSGRTTMSVKREMGTDWSTEIDDSTYTPQEMSAFILQKLKTDALSLIHISEPTRP
;
A
#
# COMPACT_ATOMS: atom_id res chain seq x y z
N MET A 1 2.32 -22.51 17.41
CA MET A 1 2.32 -21.10 17.16
C MET A 1 1.33 -20.69 16.10
N SER A 2 0.53 -19.73 16.41
CA SER A 2 -0.45 -19.29 15.45
C SER A 2 0.19 -18.33 14.45
N THR A 3 -0.26 -18.42 13.22
CA THR A 3 0.10 -17.47 12.18
C THR A 3 -0.61 -16.15 12.50
N PRO A 4 0.07 -14.99 12.38
CA PRO A 4 -0.60 -13.72 12.60
C PRO A 4 -1.74 -13.53 11.61
N VAL A 5 -2.87 -13.03 12.09
CA VAL A 5 -4.00 -12.68 11.23
C VAL A 5 -3.90 -11.19 10.94
N ILE A 6 -3.85 -10.85 9.67
CA ILE A 6 -3.72 -9.47 9.22
C ILE A 6 -4.95 -9.11 8.42
N GLY A 7 -5.61 -8.02 8.83
CA GLY A 7 -6.71 -7.45 8.08
C GLY A 7 -6.22 -6.21 7.33
N ILE A 8 -6.61 -6.09 6.07
CA ILE A 8 -6.25 -4.95 5.25
C ILE A 8 -7.52 -4.26 4.79
N ASP A 9 -7.60 -2.96 5.06
CA ASP A 9 -8.65 -2.10 4.53
C ASP A 9 -8.06 -1.25 3.41
N LEU A 10 -8.39 -1.61 2.17
CA LEU A 10 -7.94 -0.90 0.99
C LEU A 10 -8.95 0.19 0.66
N GLY A 11 -8.78 1.36 1.28
CA GLY A 11 -9.70 2.47 1.07
C GLY A 11 -9.40 3.25 -0.19
N THR A 12 -10.33 4.11 -0.58
CA THR A 12 -10.20 4.94 -1.78
C THR A 12 -9.05 5.95 -1.64
N THR A 13 -8.96 6.59 -0.50
CA THR A 13 -7.97 7.65 -0.25
C THR A 13 -6.81 7.14 0.58
N ASN A 14 -7.10 6.36 1.61
CA ASN A 14 -6.10 5.80 2.51
C ASN A 14 -6.39 4.34 2.78
N SER A 15 -5.33 3.59 3.02
CA SER A 15 -5.41 2.18 3.37
C SER A 15 -4.78 1.96 4.73
N CYS A 16 -5.16 0.89 5.41
CA CYS A 16 -4.56 0.54 6.68
C CYS A 16 -4.49 -0.97 6.87
N VAL A 17 -3.63 -1.38 7.80
CA VAL A 17 -3.45 -2.78 8.15
C VAL A 17 -3.67 -2.92 9.65
N ALA A 18 -4.36 -3.97 10.05
CA ALA A 18 -4.59 -4.27 11.46
C ALA A 18 -4.31 -5.73 11.73
N THR A 19 -3.95 -6.02 12.97
CA THR A 19 -3.82 -7.39 13.46
C THR A 19 -4.74 -7.54 14.67
N LEU A 20 -5.02 -8.78 15.04
CA LEU A 20 -5.81 -9.06 16.24
C LEU A 20 -4.88 -9.31 17.42
N GLU A 21 -5.09 -8.57 18.49
CA GLU A 21 -4.40 -8.77 19.76
C GLU A 21 -5.46 -8.89 20.87
N GLY A 22 -5.48 -10.04 21.53
CA GLY A 22 -6.46 -10.28 22.57
C GLY A 22 -7.90 -10.16 22.08
N GLY A 23 -8.17 -10.49 20.83
CA GLY A 23 -9.49 -10.37 20.24
C GLY A 23 -9.85 -8.97 19.78
N GLN A 24 -8.93 -8.01 19.90
CA GLN A 24 -9.16 -6.63 19.49
C GLN A 24 -8.32 -6.28 18.26
N PRO A 25 -8.88 -5.57 17.27
CA PRO A 25 -8.08 -5.11 16.15
C PRO A 25 -7.13 -3.98 16.58
N VAL A 26 -5.88 -4.11 16.18
CA VAL A 26 -4.85 -3.10 16.45
C VAL A 26 -4.24 -2.69 15.13
N VAL A 27 -4.28 -1.40 14.83
CA VAL A 27 -3.73 -0.87 13.58
C VAL A 27 -2.21 -0.94 13.64
N ILE A 28 -1.62 -1.49 12.57
CA ILE A 28 -0.17 -1.62 12.44
C ILE A 28 0.36 -0.39 11.71
N PRO A 29 1.32 0.37 12.28
CA PRO A 29 1.94 1.47 11.56
C PRO A 29 2.68 0.97 10.32
N ASN A 30 2.76 1.81 9.30
CA ASN A 30 3.56 1.48 8.11
C ASN A 30 5.05 1.77 8.36
N SER A 31 5.87 1.54 7.35
CA SER A 31 7.33 1.75 7.47
C SER A 31 7.70 3.20 7.74
N GLU A 32 6.81 4.15 7.45
CA GLU A 32 7.01 5.57 7.73
C GLU A 32 6.48 5.99 9.09
N GLY A 33 5.97 5.06 9.87
CA GLY A 33 5.45 5.32 11.22
C GLY A 33 4.01 5.83 11.28
N ALA A 34 3.31 5.87 10.16
CA ALA A 34 1.93 6.33 10.12
C ALA A 34 0.95 5.17 10.19
N ARG A 35 -0.22 5.42 10.75
CA ARG A 35 -1.26 4.39 10.89
C ARG A 35 -2.04 4.15 9.62
N THR A 36 -2.00 5.10 8.68
CA THR A 36 -2.63 4.94 7.38
C THR A 36 -1.60 5.14 6.29
N THR A 37 -1.81 4.48 5.17
CA THR A 37 -0.97 4.60 3.98
C THR A 37 -1.82 5.20 2.87
N PRO A 38 -1.42 6.34 2.30
CA PRO A 38 -2.17 6.89 1.18
C PRO A 38 -2.27 5.87 0.04
N SER A 39 -3.46 5.75 -0.53
CA SER A 39 -3.72 4.80 -1.63
C SER A 39 -3.26 5.41 -2.95
N VAL A 40 -1.95 5.65 -3.05
CA VAL A 40 -1.31 6.35 -4.16
C VAL A 40 -0.14 5.54 -4.67
N VAL A 41 -0.02 5.41 -5.98
CA VAL A 41 1.11 4.75 -6.64
C VAL A 41 1.73 5.74 -7.62
N ALA A 42 3.04 5.89 -7.57
CA ALA A 42 3.78 6.75 -8.50
C ALA A 42 4.99 6.02 -9.04
N PHE A 43 5.38 6.37 -10.26
CA PHE A 43 6.57 5.83 -10.91
C PHE A 43 7.57 6.96 -11.11
N GLY A 44 8.79 6.77 -10.60
CA GLY A 44 9.87 7.72 -10.79
C GLY A 44 10.45 7.68 -12.19
N LYS A 45 11.38 8.59 -12.47
CA LYS A 45 12.00 8.71 -13.79
C LYS A 45 12.76 7.45 -14.20
N ASP A 46 13.28 6.72 -13.22
CA ASP A 46 14.04 5.50 -13.46
C ASP A 46 13.13 4.26 -13.48
N GLY A 47 11.82 4.45 -13.49
CA GLY A 47 10.87 3.35 -13.45
C GLY A 47 10.66 2.78 -12.06
N GLU A 48 11.25 3.36 -11.04
CA GLU A 48 11.06 2.92 -9.66
C GLU A 48 9.64 3.22 -9.20
N ARG A 49 9.10 2.30 -8.40
CA ARG A 49 7.72 2.40 -7.93
C ARG A 49 7.69 2.93 -6.51
N HIS A 50 6.87 3.96 -6.30
CA HIS A 50 6.65 4.54 -4.99
C HIS A 50 5.19 4.34 -4.61
N ILE A 51 4.93 3.98 -3.36
CA ILE A 51 3.58 3.72 -2.88
C ILE A 51 3.40 4.40 -1.53
N GLY A 52 2.24 5.02 -1.34
CA GLY A 52 1.92 5.66 -0.08
C GLY A 52 2.35 7.11 -0.03
N ILE A 53 2.94 7.53 1.11
CA ILE A 53 3.26 8.94 1.33
C ILE A 53 4.32 9.47 0.35
N THR A 54 5.29 8.65 -0.02
CA THR A 54 6.30 9.06 -0.99
C THR A 54 5.68 9.32 -2.36
N ALA A 55 4.71 8.49 -2.75
CA ALA A 55 3.97 8.69 -3.99
C ALA A 55 3.10 9.94 -3.91
N LYS A 56 2.42 10.14 -2.79
CA LYS A 56 1.55 11.31 -2.60
C LYS A 56 2.32 12.62 -2.67
N ARG A 57 3.53 12.64 -2.11
CA ARG A 57 4.38 13.83 -2.15
C ARG A 57 4.80 14.21 -3.56
N GLN A 58 4.83 13.26 -4.47
CA GLN A 58 5.18 13.50 -5.87
C GLN A 58 3.98 13.89 -6.73
N ALA A 59 2.76 13.82 -6.19
CA ALA A 59 1.55 13.95 -7.00
C ALA A 59 1.48 15.27 -7.77
N VAL A 60 1.97 16.36 -7.19
CA VAL A 60 1.95 17.68 -7.84
C VAL A 60 3.00 17.80 -8.94
N THR A 61 4.22 17.34 -8.65
CA THR A 61 5.35 17.50 -9.57
C THR A 61 5.45 16.36 -10.58
N ASN A 62 4.76 15.25 -10.35
CA ASN A 62 4.83 14.05 -11.17
C ASN A 62 3.43 13.48 -11.44
N SER A 63 2.49 14.35 -11.73
CA SER A 63 1.07 13.96 -11.84
C SER A 63 0.79 12.95 -12.95
N GLY A 64 1.51 13.03 -14.07
CA GLY A 64 1.31 12.11 -15.19
C GLY A 64 1.76 10.67 -14.89
N ARG A 65 2.53 10.47 -13.83
CA ARG A 65 3.05 9.15 -13.43
C ARG A 65 2.56 8.75 -12.03
N THR A 66 1.55 9.43 -11.52
CA THR A 66 0.99 9.18 -10.20
C THR A 66 -0.48 8.82 -10.33
N THR A 67 -0.87 7.71 -9.72
CA THR A 67 -2.25 7.24 -9.71
C THR A 67 -2.80 7.34 -8.30
N MET A 68 -3.92 8.04 -8.15
CA MET A 68 -4.60 8.24 -6.86
C MET A 68 -6.00 7.68 -6.92
N SER A 69 -6.48 7.20 -5.77
CA SER A 69 -7.88 6.77 -5.62
C SER A 69 -8.30 5.69 -6.63
N VAL A 70 -7.39 4.77 -6.93
CA VAL A 70 -7.60 3.76 -7.95
C VAL A 70 -8.78 2.84 -7.64
N LYS A 71 -9.16 2.72 -6.36
CA LYS A 71 -10.29 1.88 -5.97
C LYS A 71 -11.59 2.32 -6.65
N ARG A 72 -11.73 3.60 -6.95
CA ARG A 72 -12.91 4.12 -7.65
C ARG A 72 -13.03 3.60 -9.07
N GLU A 73 -11.91 3.17 -9.65
CA GLU A 73 -11.85 2.69 -11.02
C GLU A 73 -11.99 1.18 -11.14
N MET A 74 -12.11 0.48 -10.00
CA MET A 74 -12.29 -0.97 -9.99
C MET A 74 -13.58 -1.34 -10.70
N GLY A 75 -13.48 -2.32 -11.61
CA GLY A 75 -14.63 -2.77 -12.38
C GLY A 75 -14.93 -1.91 -13.61
N THR A 76 -14.12 -0.90 -13.89
CA THR A 76 -14.26 -0.06 -15.10
C THR A 76 -13.20 -0.43 -16.12
N ASP A 77 -13.27 0.19 -17.29
CA ASP A 77 -12.28 0.01 -18.36
C ASP A 77 -11.06 0.92 -18.19
N TRP A 78 -10.96 1.60 -17.05
CA TRP A 78 -9.86 2.52 -16.79
C TRP A 78 -8.52 1.80 -16.86
N SER A 79 -7.55 2.46 -17.48
CA SER A 79 -6.17 2.01 -17.46
C SER A 79 -5.25 3.22 -17.64
N THR A 80 -3.99 3.06 -17.29
CA THR A 80 -3.00 4.12 -17.48
C THR A 80 -1.74 3.50 -18.07
N GLU A 81 -1.07 4.26 -18.93
CA GLU A 81 0.16 3.83 -19.55
C GLU A 81 1.33 4.61 -18.93
N ILE A 82 2.32 3.88 -18.44
CA ILE A 82 3.52 4.45 -17.86
C ILE A 82 4.71 3.65 -18.40
N ASP A 83 5.65 4.35 -19.04
CA ASP A 83 6.88 3.74 -19.58
C ASP A 83 6.59 2.52 -20.46
N ASP A 84 5.64 2.67 -21.40
CA ASP A 84 5.25 1.63 -22.35
C ASP A 84 4.55 0.42 -21.73
N SER A 85 4.21 0.50 -20.46
CA SER A 85 3.42 -0.54 -19.79
C SER A 85 2.05 0.01 -19.42
N THR A 86 1.02 -0.81 -19.63
CA THR A 86 -0.35 -0.44 -19.29
C THR A 86 -0.75 -1.10 -17.99
N TYR A 87 -1.31 -0.32 -17.07
CA TYR A 87 -1.71 -0.80 -15.74
C TYR A 87 -3.21 -0.67 -15.57
N THR A 88 -3.82 -1.72 -15.02
CA THR A 88 -5.25 -1.75 -14.68
C THR A 88 -5.44 -1.35 -13.21
N PRO A 89 -6.68 -1.03 -12.79
CA PRO A 89 -6.95 -0.75 -11.38
C PRO A 89 -6.55 -1.92 -10.47
N GLN A 90 -6.76 -3.14 -10.92
CA GLN A 90 -6.39 -4.33 -10.17
C GLN A 90 -4.89 -4.41 -9.93
N GLU A 91 -4.09 -4.10 -10.96
CA GLU A 91 -2.64 -4.10 -10.83
C GLU A 91 -2.16 -3.01 -9.87
N MET A 92 -2.72 -1.82 -9.98
CA MET A 92 -2.38 -0.72 -9.07
C MET A 92 -2.75 -1.06 -7.62
N SER A 93 -3.92 -1.66 -7.42
CA SER A 93 -4.35 -2.09 -6.10
C SER A 93 -3.44 -3.17 -5.54
N ALA A 94 -2.96 -4.08 -6.38
CA ALA A 94 -2.02 -5.12 -5.96
C ALA A 94 -0.70 -4.53 -5.46
N PHE A 95 -0.22 -3.45 -6.08
CA PHE A 95 0.98 -2.77 -5.60
C PHE A 95 0.79 -2.21 -4.20
N ILE A 96 -0.36 -1.60 -3.95
CA ILE A 96 -0.69 -1.05 -2.63
C ILE A 96 -0.78 -2.17 -1.60
N LEU A 97 -1.48 -3.26 -1.93
CA LEU A 97 -1.60 -4.42 -1.05
C LEU A 97 -0.24 -5.02 -0.71
N GLN A 98 0.64 -5.11 -1.69
CA GLN A 98 1.97 -5.66 -1.47
C GLN A 98 2.78 -4.81 -0.50
N LYS A 99 2.71 -3.48 -0.64
CA LYS A 99 3.39 -2.59 0.30
C LYS A 99 2.84 -2.75 1.72
N LEU A 100 1.52 -2.77 1.86
CA LEU A 100 0.89 -2.92 3.16
C LEU A 100 1.29 -4.22 3.83
N LYS A 101 1.30 -5.30 3.06
CA LYS A 101 1.70 -6.61 3.57
C LYS A 101 3.17 -6.61 3.98
N THR A 102 4.04 -6.04 3.17
CA THR A 102 5.46 -5.97 3.45
C THR A 102 5.74 -5.17 4.72
N ASP A 103 5.10 -4.01 4.86
CA ASP A 103 5.27 -3.17 6.04
C ASP A 103 4.79 -3.88 7.30
N ALA A 104 3.63 -4.53 7.23
CA ALA A 104 3.06 -5.24 8.36
C ALA A 104 3.93 -6.42 8.80
N LEU A 105 4.41 -7.21 7.84
CA LEU A 105 5.26 -8.35 8.15
C LEU A 105 6.61 -7.93 8.73
N SER A 106 7.18 -6.83 8.24
CA SER A 106 8.41 -6.29 8.80
C SER A 106 8.25 -5.90 10.25
N LEU A 107 7.14 -5.23 10.59
CA LEU A 107 6.87 -4.82 11.96
C LEU A 107 6.59 -5.99 12.88
N ILE A 108 5.85 -6.96 12.42
CA ILE A 108 5.57 -8.16 13.20
C ILE A 108 6.86 -8.91 13.50
N HIS A 109 7.77 -9.05 12.53
CA HIS A 109 9.05 -9.71 12.73
C HIS A 109 9.93 -8.96 13.72
N ILE A 110 9.90 -7.63 13.70
CA ILE A 110 10.66 -6.82 14.65
C ILE A 110 10.08 -6.93 16.05
N SER A 111 8.75 -6.99 16.16
CA SER A 111 8.04 -7.02 17.44
C SER A 111 8.08 -8.37 18.13
N GLU A 112 8.22 -9.46 17.38
CA GLU A 112 8.24 -10.80 17.95
C GLU A 112 9.59 -11.11 18.57
N PRO A 113 9.59 -11.78 19.75
CA PRO A 113 10.86 -12.21 20.33
C PRO A 113 11.60 -13.14 19.37
N THR A 114 12.89 -12.91 19.25
CA THR A 114 13.73 -13.79 18.44
C THR A 114 13.77 -15.17 19.08
N ARG A 115 13.54 -16.18 18.29
CA ARG A 115 13.60 -17.55 18.80
C ARG A 115 14.98 -18.12 18.64
N PRO A 116 15.45 -18.79 19.67
CA PRO A 116 16.72 -19.50 19.55
C PRO A 116 16.60 -20.65 18.57
#